data_e78c26ed13237def294765fa580c4749
#
_entry.id   e78c26ed13237def294765fa580c4749
#
_cell.length_a   1.000
_cell.length_b   1.000
_cell.length_c   1.000
_cell.angle_alpha   90.00
_cell.angle_beta   90.00
_cell.angle_gamma   90.00
#
_symmetry.space_group_name_H-M   'P 1'
#
loop_
_entity.id
_entity.type
_entity.pdbx_description
1 polymer ?
#
loop_
_entity_poly.entity_id
_entity_poly.type
_entity_poly.pdbx_seq_one_letter_code
_entity_poly.pdbx_strand_id
1 'polypeptide(L)'
;MMADNKTKLRVAVAGLGAIGTDVVKALDRGIEGLTLVAVSANSPDKHRGWIAELKSAPKLVPIAELADVADIVVECAPSRVVRSIVAPVVERGKTAVVLSVGAR
;
A
#
# COMPACT_ATOMS: atom_id res chain seq x y z
N MET A 1 18.64 22.01 3.81
CA MET A 1 18.37 21.47 3.82
C MET A 1 17.86 20.83 3.67
N MET A 2 17.91 20.80 3.73
CA MET A 2 17.43 20.18 3.66
C MET A 2 17.00 19.33 3.96
N ALA A 3 16.88 19.41 4.38
CA ALA A 3 16.56 18.34 4.86
C ALA A 3 15.36 17.77 4.72
N ASP A 4 14.73 17.97 4.78
CA ASP A 4 13.68 17.47 4.74
C ASP A 4 13.24 16.71 3.81
N ASN A 5 13.47 16.80 3.06
CA ASN A 5 13.16 16.13 2.01
C ASN A 5 13.50 14.77 2.09
N LYS A 6 14.28 14.40 2.84
CA LYS A 6 14.59 13.08 2.84
C LYS A 6 13.68 12.30 3.64
N THR A 7 12.79 12.83 4.35
CA THR A 7 11.88 12.06 5.17
C THR A 7 10.59 11.82 4.40
N LYS A 8 10.59 10.79 3.58
CA LYS A 8 9.38 10.42 2.87
C LYS A 8 8.57 9.45 3.72
N LEU A 9 7.25 9.56 3.62
CA LEU A 9 6.37 8.61 4.28
C LEU A 9 6.31 7.33 3.46
N ARG A 10 6.44 6.21 4.11
CA ARG A 10 6.41 4.91 3.45
C ARG A 10 4.96 4.48 3.28
N VAL A 11 4.59 4.12 2.06
CA VAL A 11 3.22 3.76 1.72
C VAL A 11 3.16 2.32 1.27
N ALA A 12 2.16 1.61 1.75
CA ALA A 12 1.84 0.27 1.28
C ALA A 12 0.43 0.25 0.74
N VAL A 13 0.16 -0.61 -0.23
CA VAL A 13 -1.17 -0.74 -0.83
C VAL A 13 -1.66 -2.17 -0.60
N ALA A 14 -2.86 -2.28 -0.04
CA ALA A 14 -3.49 -3.58 0.20
C ALA A 14 -4.62 -3.76 -0.80
N GLY A 15 -4.50 -4.76 -1.66
CA GLY A 15 -5.50 -5.04 -2.69
C GLY A 15 -5.07 -4.52 -4.04
N LEU A 16 -4.86 -5.42 -4.98
CA LEU A 16 -4.37 -5.06 -6.31
C LEU A 16 -5.42 -5.32 -7.40
N GLY A 17 -6.66 -4.92 -7.14
CA GLY A 17 -7.67 -4.87 -8.20
C GLY A 17 -7.46 -3.63 -9.05
N ALA A 18 -8.51 -3.17 -9.74
CA ALA A 18 -8.39 -2.03 -10.64
C ALA A 18 -7.91 -0.78 -9.92
N ILE A 19 -8.54 -0.45 -8.80
CA ILE A 19 -8.19 0.76 -8.07
C ILE A 19 -6.82 0.65 -7.45
N GLY A 20 -6.53 -0.48 -6.80
CA GLY A 20 -5.24 -0.68 -6.15
C GLY A 20 -4.09 -0.64 -7.14
N THR A 21 -4.28 -1.24 -8.31
CA THR A 21 -3.25 -1.20 -9.34
C THR A 21 -2.98 0.23 -9.80
N ASP A 22 -4.03 1.04 -9.97
CA ASP A 22 -3.87 2.43 -10.37
C ASP A 22 -3.14 3.22 -9.29
N VAL A 23 -3.45 2.97 -8.02
CA VAL A 23 -2.78 3.65 -6.91
C VAL A 23 -1.30 3.29 -6.89
N VAL A 24 -0.99 2.00 -7.05
CA VAL A 24 0.40 1.55 -7.07
C VAL A 24 1.17 2.24 -8.19
N LYS A 25 0.59 2.29 -9.38
CA LYS A 25 1.27 2.91 -10.51
C LYS A 25 1.47 4.41 -10.31
N ALA A 26 0.51 5.09 -9.70
CA ALA A 26 0.66 6.51 -9.41
C ALA A 26 1.77 6.75 -8.41
N LEU A 27 1.85 5.92 -7.37
CA LEU A 27 2.91 6.05 -6.37
C LEU A 27 4.27 5.76 -7.00
N ASP A 28 4.31 4.78 -7.90
CA ASP A 28 5.57 4.41 -8.55
C ASP A 28 6.08 5.50 -9.47
N ARG A 29 5.16 6.22 -10.13
CA ARG A 29 5.56 7.34 -10.98
C ARG A 29 6.13 8.49 -10.16
N GLY A 30 5.77 8.55 -8.89
CA GLY A 30 6.31 9.54 -7.98
C GLY A 30 5.23 10.50 -7.47
N ILE A 31 5.06 10.53 -6.16
CA ILE A 31 4.22 11.52 -5.49
C ILE A 31 5.11 12.12 -4.43
N GLU A 32 5.24 13.43 -4.46
CA GLU A 32 6.15 14.11 -3.56
C GLU A 32 5.86 13.79 -2.10
N GLY A 33 6.88 13.43 -1.35
CA GLY A 33 6.74 13.11 0.07
C GLY A 33 6.37 11.68 0.37
N LEU A 34 6.11 10.85 -0.66
CA LEU A 34 5.68 9.47 -0.46
C LEU A 34 6.62 8.51 -1.19
N THR A 35 6.78 7.32 -0.63
CA THR A 35 7.52 6.26 -1.30
C THR A 35 6.77 4.95 -1.14
N LEU A 36 6.60 4.23 -2.23
CA LEU A 36 5.91 2.95 -2.22
C LEU A 36 6.88 1.87 -1.75
N VAL A 37 6.55 1.19 -0.67
CA VAL A 37 7.46 0.19 -0.09
C VAL A 37 6.92 -1.23 -0.12
N ALA A 38 5.60 -1.42 -0.15
CA ALA A 38 5.03 -2.75 -0.09
C ALA A 38 3.65 -2.79 -0.70
N VAL A 39 3.26 -3.97 -1.15
CA VAL A 39 1.92 -4.22 -1.65
C VAL A 39 1.47 -5.58 -1.14
N SER A 40 0.17 -5.79 -1.07
CA SER A 40 -0.39 -7.08 -0.70
C SER A 40 -1.54 -7.40 -1.64
N ALA A 41 -1.64 -8.65 -2.05
CA ALA A 41 -2.68 -9.08 -2.98
C ALA A 41 -3.24 -10.43 -2.56
N ASN A 42 -4.50 -10.64 -2.90
CA ASN A 42 -5.15 -11.92 -2.63
C ASN A 42 -4.53 -13.05 -3.45
N SER A 43 -4.09 -12.73 -4.67
CA SER A 43 -3.44 -13.71 -5.54
C SER A 43 -2.09 -13.14 -5.95
N PRO A 44 -1.08 -13.24 -5.06
CA PRO A 44 0.20 -12.56 -5.31
C PRO A 44 0.87 -12.95 -6.62
N ASP A 45 0.74 -14.23 -7.01
CA ASP A 45 1.43 -14.68 -8.21
C ASP A 45 0.95 -14.00 -9.48
N LYS A 46 -0.30 -13.52 -9.50
CA LYS A 46 -0.82 -12.81 -10.66
C LYS A 46 -0.14 -11.47 -10.86
N HIS A 47 0.44 -10.92 -9.82
CA HIS A 47 0.98 -9.56 -9.85
C HIS A 47 2.49 -9.50 -9.79
N ARG A 48 3.11 -10.62 -9.49
CA ARG A 48 4.55 -10.64 -9.22
C ARG A 48 5.37 -10.09 -10.37
N GLY A 49 4.97 -10.41 -11.59
CA GLY A 49 5.72 -9.97 -12.77
C GLY A 49 5.75 -8.45 -12.95
N TRP A 50 4.57 -7.83 -12.94
CA TRP A 50 4.53 -6.40 -13.20
C TRP A 50 5.06 -5.59 -12.01
N ILE A 51 4.88 -6.12 -10.79
CA ILE A 51 5.42 -5.44 -9.62
C ILE A 51 6.94 -5.43 -9.66
N ALA A 52 7.55 -6.51 -10.13
CA ALA A 52 9.01 -6.59 -10.19
C ALA A 52 9.59 -5.55 -11.14
N GLU A 53 8.79 -5.01 -12.05
CA GLU A 53 9.26 -4.01 -13.00
C GLU A 53 9.11 -2.58 -12.50
N LEU A 54 8.51 -2.38 -11.35
CA LEU A 54 8.31 -1.04 -10.82
C LEU A 54 9.62 -0.46 -10.31
N LYS A 55 9.77 0.85 -10.49
CA LYS A 55 11.00 1.54 -10.09
C LYS A 55 11.17 1.54 -8.57
N SER A 56 10.06 1.62 -7.84
CA SER A 56 10.10 1.64 -6.38
C SER A 56 10.51 0.31 -5.78
N ALA A 57 10.40 -0.76 -6.55
CA ALA A 57 10.72 -2.11 -6.11
C ALA A 57 10.00 -2.47 -4.79
N PRO A 58 8.66 -2.30 -4.74
CA PRO A 58 7.94 -2.61 -3.51
C PRO A 58 7.95 -4.12 -3.26
N LYS A 59 7.87 -4.49 -2.00
CA LYS A 59 7.82 -5.90 -1.63
C LYS A 59 6.38 -6.39 -1.63
N LEU A 60 6.17 -7.60 -2.10
CA LEU A 60 4.86 -8.23 -2.09
C LEU A 60 4.78 -9.05 -0.81
N VAL A 61 3.98 -8.59 0.14
CA VAL A 61 3.94 -9.17 1.48
C VAL A 61 2.51 -9.47 1.90
N PRO A 62 2.32 -10.34 2.91
CA PRO A 62 0.99 -10.57 3.45
C PRO A 62 0.42 -9.33 4.12
N ILE A 63 -0.90 -9.27 4.20
CA ILE A 63 -1.59 -8.15 4.84
C ILE A 63 -1.03 -7.90 6.25
N ALA A 64 -0.76 -8.96 6.99
CA ALA A 64 -0.32 -8.81 8.38
C ALA A 64 0.99 -8.06 8.53
N GLU A 65 1.79 -7.98 7.47
CA GLU A 65 3.09 -7.32 7.54
C GLU A 65 3.07 -5.87 7.07
N LEU A 66 1.96 -5.41 6.50
CA LEU A 66 1.92 -4.06 5.94
C LEU A 66 2.17 -2.98 6.98
N ALA A 67 1.56 -3.12 8.14
CA ALA A 67 1.69 -2.12 9.19
C ALA A 67 3.10 -2.06 9.78
N ASP A 68 3.88 -3.12 9.60
CA ASP A 68 5.25 -3.15 10.11
C ASP A 68 6.21 -2.40 9.21
N VAL A 69 5.90 -2.33 7.92
CA VAL A 69 6.85 -1.78 6.95
C VAL A 69 6.46 -0.41 6.42
N ALA A 70 5.24 0.05 6.68
CA ALA A 70 4.76 1.30 6.11
C ALA A 70 4.22 2.23 7.18
N ASP A 71 4.21 3.53 6.86
CA ASP A 71 3.62 4.55 7.73
C ASP A 71 2.16 4.77 7.37
N ILE A 72 1.82 4.58 6.10
CA ILE A 72 0.47 4.74 5.57
C ILE A 72 0.11 3.47 4.80
N VAL A 73 -1.04 2.91 5.10
CA VAL A 73 -1.54 1.76 4.36
C VAL A 73 -2.82 2.18 3.63
N VAL A 74 -2.80 2.07 2.30
CA VAL A 74 -3.96 2.39 1.47
C VAL A 74 -4.72 1.11 1.23
N GLU A 75 -5.96 1.08 1.65
CA GLU A 75 -6.79 -0.12 1.55
C GLU A 75 -7.66 -0.03 0.30
N CYS A 76 -7.46 -0.96 -0.63
CA CYS A 76 -8.20 -1.06 -1.89
C CYS A 76 -8.80 -2.46 -2.06
N ALA A 77 -8.94 -3.21 -0.98
CA ALA A 77 -9.39 -4.60 -1.02
C ALA A 77 -10.92 -4.68 -0.92
N PRO A 78 -11.50 -5.85 -1.15
CA PRO A 78 -12.94 -6.01 -0.95
C PRO A 78 -13.34 -5.66 0.49
N SER A 79 -14.54 -5.10 0.65
CA SER A 79 -14.96 -4.58 1.94
C SER A 79 -14.91 -5.62 3.07
N ARG A 80 -15.08 -6.89 2.74
CA ARG A 80 -15.09 -7.92 3.78
C ARG A 80 -13.75 -8.11 4.49
N VAL A 81 -12.66 -7.63 3.89
CA VAL A 81 -11.34 -7.75 4.54
C VAL A 81 -10.81 -6.42 5.05
N VAL A 82 -11.60 -5.36 4.98
CA VAL A 82 -11.15 -4.03 5.41
C VAL A 82 -10.68 -4.04 6.85
N ARG A 83 -11.44 -4.65 7.73
CA ARG A 83 -11.07 -4.67 9.15
C ARG A 83 -9.72 -5.35 9.37
N SER A 84 -9.48 -6.44 8.65
CA SER A 84 -8.22 -7.17 8.81
C SER A 84 -7.03 -6.31 8.38
N ILE A 85 -7.26 -5.37 7.48
CA ILE A 85 -6.20 -4.49 7.01
C ILE A 85 -6.05 -3.29 7.94
N VAL A 86 -7.16 -2.67 8.29
CA VAL A 86 -7.15 -1.40 9.01
C VAL A 86 -6.80 -1.56 10.48
N ALA A 87 -7.31 -2.60 11.15
CA ALA A 87 -7.12 -2.75 12.58
C ALA A 87 -5.64 -2.79 12.99
N PRO A 88 -4.79 -3.60 12.37
CA PRO A 88 -3.38 -3.60 12.75
C PRO A 88 -2.69 -2.27 12.51
N VAL A 89 -3.09 -1.55 11.46
CA VAL A 89 -2.50 -0.26 11.13
C VAL A 89 -2.81 0.75 12.23
N VAL A 90 -4.08 0.82 12.63
CA VAL A 90 -4.52 1.75 13.66
C VAL A 90 -3.91 1.39 15.02
N GLU A 91 -3.85 0.09 15.31
CA GLU A 91 -3.28 -0.36 16.59
C GLU A 91 -1.82 0.03 16.74
N ARG A 92 -1.12 0.17 15.63
CA ARG A 92 0.28 0.57 15.67
C ARG A 92 0.46 2.08 15.54
N GLY A 93 -0.62 2.84 15.61
CA GLY A 93 -0.57 4.29 15.53
C GLY A 93 -0.23 4.81 14.15
N LYS A 94 -0.47 4.01 13.12
CA LYS A 94 -0.18 4.40 11.75
C LYS A 94 -1.45 4.84 11.04
N THR A 95 -1.33 5.34 9.83
CA THR A 95 -2.45 5.91 9.09
C THR A 95 -3.02 4.90 8.10
N ALA A 96 -4.32 4.75 8.09
CA ALA A 96 -5.02 3.93 7.11
C ALA A 96 -5.87 4.83 6.23
N VAL A 97 -5.76 4.64 4.91
CA VAL A 97 -6.61 5.34 3.93
C VAL A 97 -7.51 4.28 3.31
N VAL A 98 -8.81 4.40 3.51
CA VAL A 98 -9.76 3.38 3.08
C VAL A 98 -10.43 3.84 1.78
N LEU A 99 -10.21 3.11 0.70
CA LEU A 99 -10.77 3.44 -0.60
C LEU A 99 -11.90 2.50 -1.02
N SER A 100 -12.21 1.49 -0.23
CA SER A 100 -13.27 0.55 -0.57
C SER A 100 -14.64 1.01 -0.09
N VAL A 101 -14.77 2.27 0.26
CA VAL A 101 -16.04 2.79 0.74
C VAL A 101 -17.11 2.61 -0.31
N GLY A 102 -18.29 2.22 0.11
CA GLY A 102 -19.38 2.03 -0.80
C GLY A 102 -19.41 0.68 -1.49
N ALA A 103 -18.40 -0.15 -1.28
CA ALA A 103 -18.40 -1.50 -1.83
C ALA A 103 -19.53 -2.30 -1.18
N ARG A 104 -20.20 -3.07 -1.96
CA ARG A 104 -21.34 -3.84 -1.47
C ARG A 104 -21.07 -5.29 -1.56
#